data_54b298697a8e895c779079e66518e719
#
_entry.id   54b298697a8e895c779079e66518e719
#
_cell.length_a   1.000
_cell.length_b   1.000
_cell.length_c   1.000
_cell.angle_alpha   90.00
_cell.angle_beta   90.00
_cell.angle_gamma   90.00
#
_symmetry.space_group_name_H-M   'P 1'
#
loop_
_entity.id
_entity.type
_entity.pdbx_description
1 polymer ?
#
loop_
_entity_poly.entity_id
_entity_poly.type
_entity_poly.pdbx_seq_one_letter_code
_entity_poly.pdbx_strand_id
1 'polypeptide(L)'
;MRLLGSKCTTCKKALKWLDENGIGHEVIDIKADHPDENTLRKYYAMSGLPLKRFFNTSGIPYREMGLSKKLPDMSEDEQFALLAADGMLVKRPLLVGNDFVLTGFNEAEWIEKLK
;
A
#
# COMPACT_ATOMS: atom_id res chain seq x y z
N MET A 1 -2.58 -7.20 -12.90
CA MET A 1 -2.16 -6.41 -11.73
C MET A 1 -3.37 -6.05 -10.87
N ARG A 2 -3.14 -5.86 -9.59
CA ARG A 2 -4.19 -5.45 -8.65
C ARG A 2 -3.83 -4.11 -8.05
N LEU A 3 -4.77 -3.19 -8.02
CA LEU A 3 -4.62 -1.91 -7.34
C LEU A 3 -5.51 -1.91 -6.10
N LEU A 4 -4.88 -1.92 -4.93
CA LEU A 4 -5.58 -1.83 -3.65
C LEU A 4 -5.64 -0.37 -3.24
N GLY A 5 -6.83 0.18 -3.18
CA GLY A 5 -7.00 1.59 -2.89
C GLY A 5 -8.36 1.94 -2.32
N SER A 6 -8.65 3.23 -2.24
CA SER A 6 -9.92 3.75 -1.79
C SER A 6 -10.28 4.97 -2.65
N LYS A 7 -11.33 5.70 -2.26
CA LYS A 7 -11.78 6.89 -2.98
C LYS A 7 -10.93 8.14 -2.65
N CYS A 8 -9.63 7.99 -2.43
CA CYS A 8 -8.77 9.13 -2.16
C CYS A 8 -8.23 9.73 -3.47
N THR A 9 -7.79 10.97 -3.40
CA THR A 9 -7.27 11.70 -4.56
C THR A 9 -6.09 10.99 -5.21
N THR A 10 -5.14 10.50 -4.40
CA THR A 10 -3.98 9.77 -4.88
C THR A 10 -4.36 8.50 -5.63
N CYS A 11 -5.35 7.77 -5.12
CA CYS A 11 -5.84 6.56 -5.77
C CYS A 11 -6.48 6.87 -7.12
N LYS A 12 -7.24 7.96 -7.21
CA LYS A 12 -7.84 8.40 -8.46
C LYS A 12 -6.79 8.76 -9.50
N LYS A 13 -5.73 9.45 -9.09
CA LYS A 13 -4.61 9.80 -9.98
C LYS A 13 -3.91 8.54 -10.50
N ALA A 14 -3.70 7.56 -9.64
CA ALA A 14 -3.08 6.30 -10.02
C ALA A 14 -3.93 5.54 -11.03
N LEU A 15 -5.24 5.45 -10.81
CA LEU A 15 -6.16 4.79 -11.73
C LEU A 15 -6.17 5.47 -13.11
N LYS A 16 -6.22 6.78 -13.12
CA LYS A 16 -6.18 7.55 -14.36
C LYS A 16 -4.89 7.28 -15.12
N TRP A 17 -3.76 7.27 -14.45
CA TRP A 17 -2.47 6.99 -15.06
C TRP A 17 -2.42 5.59 -15.68
N LEU A 18 -2.95 4.58 -14.99
CA LEU A 18 -3.00 3.21 -15.50
C LEU A 18 -3.87 3.13 -16.76
N ASP A 19 -5.03 3.78 -16.75
CA ASP A 19 -5.93 3.81 -17.89
C ASP A 19 -5.31 4.54 -19.10
N GLU A 20 -4.65 5.67 -18.87
CA GLU A 20 -4.01 6.46 -19.93
C GLU A 20 -2.84 5.70 -20.58
N ASN A 21 -2.17 4.83 -19.82
CA ASN A 21 -1.05 4.05 -20.32
C ASN A 21 -1.45 2.65 -20.80
N GLY A 22 -2.75 2.35 -20.81
CA GLY A 22 -3.26 1.08 -21.33
C GLY A 22 -2.85 -0.14 -20.51
N ILE A 23 -2.61 0.04 -19.21
CA ILE A 23 -2.17 -1.04 -18.32
C ILE A 23 -3.39 -1.70 -17.69
N GLY A 24 -3.59 -2.99 -17.99
CA GLY A 24 -4.69 -3.77 -17.40
C GLY A 24 -4.53 -3.95 -15.91
N HIS A 25 -5.60 -3.72 -15.15
CA HIS A 25 -5.57 -3.82 -13.70
C HIS A 25 -6.95 -4.14 -13.13
N GLU A 26 -6.96 -4.69 -11.91
CA GLU A 26 -8.15 -4.96 -11.11
C GLU A 26 -8.11 -4.03 -9.91
N VAL A 27 -9.25 -3.41 -9.55
CA VAL A 27 -9.35 -2.49 -8.43
C VAL A 27 -9.95 -3.21 -7.23
N ILE A 28 -9.29 -3.11 -6.07
CA ILE A 28 -9.75 -3.69 -4.82
C ILE A 28 -9.93 -2.56 -3.81
N ASP A 29 -11.12 -2.48 -3.18
CA ASP A 29 -11.38 -1.51 -2.13
C ASP A 29 -10.74 -2.00 -0.83
N ILE A 30 -9.68 -1.34 -0.39
CA ILE A 30 -8.91 -1.73 0.78
C ILE A 30 -9.69 -1.57 2.09
N LYS A 31 -10.74 -0.75 2.11
CA LYS A 31 -11.60 -0.61 3.28
C LYS A 31 -12.52 -1.81 3.46
N ALA A 32 -13.10 -2.28 2.35
CA ALA A 32 -14.04 -3.39 2.38
C ALA A 32 -13.31 -4.74 2.39
N ASP A 33 -12.18 -4.81 1.74
CA ASP A 33 -11.45 -6.05 1.50
C ASP A 33 -9.95 -5.84 1.71
N HIS A 34 -9.56 -5.44 2.93
CA HIS A 34 -8.14 -5.21 3.24
C HIS A 34 -7.38 -6.53 3.34
N PRO A 35 -6.08 -6.53 2.98
CA PRO A 35 -5.28 -7.74 3.02
C PRO A 35 -5.05 -8.22 4.45
N ASP A 36 -5.02 -9.53 4.64
CA ASP A 36 -4.70 -10.13 5.92
C ASP A 36 -3.18 -10.11 6.17
N GLU A 37 -2.76 -10.57 7.36
CA GLU A 37 -1.34 -10.56 7.74
C GLU A 37 -0.48 -11.37 6.78
N ASN A 38 -0.91 -12.55 6.37
CA ASN A 38 -0.16 -13.41 5.45
C ASN A 38 0.01 -12.75 4.08
N THR A 39 -1.04 -12.11 3.58
CA THR A 39 -1.01 -11.39 2.31
C THR A 39 -0.05 -10.19 2.38
N LEU A 40 -0.08 -9.44 3.49
CA LEU A 40 0.81 -8.30 3.70
C LEU A 40 2.27 -8.74 3.77
N ARG A 41 2.57 -9.85 4.41
CA ARG A 41 3.94 -10.40 4.46
C ARG A 41 4.43 -10.77 3.07
N LYS A 42 3.56 -11.36 2.25
CA LYS A 42 3.86 -11.68 0.86
C LYS A 42 4.17 -10.42 0.05
N TYR A 43 3.33 -9.40 0.18
CA TYR A 43 3.52 -8.13 -0.52
C TYR A 43 4.82 -7.46 -0.09
N TYR A 44 5.12 -7.47 1.20
CA TYR A 44 6.36 -6.93 1.73
C TYR A 44 7.59 -7.63 1.12
N ALA A 45 7.57 -8.96 1.08
CA ALA A 45 8.67 -9.73 0.50
C ALA A 45 8.85 -9.43 -1.00
N MET A 46 7.74 -9.26 -1.74
CA MET A 46 7.77 -8.95 -3.16
C MET A 46 8.27 -7.53 -3.46
N SER A 47 8.05 -6.59 -2.53
CA SER A 47 8.33 -5.18 -2.76
C SER A 47 9.81 -4.82 -2.67
N GLY A 48 10.55 -5.49 -1.80
CA GLY A 48 11.91 -5.11 -1.48
C GLY A 48 12.03 -3.76 -0.77
N LEU A 49 10.90 -3.22 -0.29
CA LEU A 49 10.84 -1.91 0.37
C LEU A 49 10.84 -2.06 1.88
N PRO A 50 11.25 -1.00 2.63
CA PRO A 50 11.10 -1.01 4.09
C PRO A 50 9.63 -1.14 4.50
N LEU A 51 9.36 -1.86 5.58
CA LEU A 51 7.99 -2.09 6.05
C LEU A 51 7.25 -0.78 6.35
N LYS A 52 7.95 0.25 6.81
CA LYS A 52 7.39 1.57 7.05
C LYS A 52 6.68 2.15 5.81
N ARG A 53 7.14 1.79 4.62
CA ARG A 53 6.52 2.24 3.36
C ARG A 53 5.09 1.73 3.16
N PHE A 54 4.71 0.69 3.90
CA PHE A 54 3.36 0.12 3.85
C PHE A 54 2.37 0.83 4.76
N PHE A 55 2.85 1.77 5.60
CA PHE A 55 1.99 2.54 6.49
C PHE A 55 1.54 3.84 5.85
N ASN A 56 0.27 4.19 6.05
CA ASN A 56 -0.28 5.47 5.64
C ASN A 56 0.09 6.53 6.70
N THR A 57 1.28 7.11 6.56
CA THR A 57 1.83 8.07 7.53
C THR A 57 1.06 9.39 7.59
N SER A 58 0.26 9.67 6.58
CA SER A 58 -0.56 10.89 6.52
C SER A 58 -1.97 10.67 7.07
N GLY A 59 -2.31 9.43 7.43
CA GLY A 59 -3.64 9.07 7.90
C GLY A 59 -3.88 9.40 9.36
N ILE A 60 -5.16 9.61 9.71
CA ILE A 60 -5.56 9.91 11.08
C ILE A 60 -5.19 8.79 12.06
N PRO A 61 -5.48 7.49 11.77
CA PRO A 61 -5.12 6.43 12.70
C PRO A 61 -3.61 6.38 13.02
N TYR A 62 -2.77 6.60 12.02
CA TYR A 62 -1.32 6.62 12.22
C TYR A 62 -0.92 7.72 13.21
N ARG A 63 -1.48 8.92 13.03
CA ARG A 63 -1.19 10.07 13.89
C ARG A 63 -1.72 9.88 15.31
N GLU A 64 -2.96 9.42 15.43
CA GLU A 64 -3.62 9.23 16.73
C GLU A 64 -2.92 8.17 17.58
N MET A 65 -2.40 7.13 16.94
CA MET A 65 -1.68 6.07 17.64
C MET A 65 -0.23 6.44 17.95
N GLY A 66 0.26 7.57 17.42
CA GLY A 66 1.65 8.00 17.63
C GLY A 66 2.66 7.03 17.01
N LEU A 67 2.33 6.40 15.90
CA LEU A 67 3.13 5.34 15.29
C LEU A 67 4.50 5.81 14.80
N SER A 68 4.64 7.09 14.44
CA SER A 68 5.94 7.62 14.04
C SER A 68 7.02 7.43 15.11
N LYS A 69 6.61 7.43 16.38
CA LYS A 69 7.50 7.21 17.52
C LYS A 69 7.57 5.74 17.94
N LYS A 70 6.50 4.99 17.72
CA LYS A 70 6.37 3.60 18.18
C LYS A 70 6.98 2.59 17.20
N LEU A 71 6.88 2.84 15.89
CA LEU A 71 7.33 1.88 14.87
C LEU A 71 8.78 1.44 15.02
N PRO A 72 9.74 2.33 15.33
CA PRO A 72 11.13 1.90 15.48
C PRO A 72 11.35 0.87 16.59
N ASP A 73 10.48 0.85 17.61
CA ASP A 73 10.56 -0.06 18.74
C ASP A 73 9.68 -1.32 18.56
N MET A 74 8.92 -1.40 17.47
CA MET A 74 8.02 -2.51 17.20
C MET A 74 8.69 -3.57 16.32
N SER A 75 8.41 -4.85 16.61
CA SER A 75 8.83 -5.93 15.73
C SER A 75 8.03 -5.92 14.43
N GLU A 76 8.53 -6.61 13.41
CA GLU A 76 7.80 -6.76 12.16
C GLU A 76 6.45 -7.45 12.39
N ASP A 77 6.41 -8.46 13.25
CA ASP A 77 5.16 -9.16 13.59
C ASP A 77 4.11 -8.21 14.14
N GLU A 78 4.50 -7.32 15.05
CA GLU A 78 3.60 -6.31 15.61
C GLU A 78 3.11 -5.33 14.54
N GLN A 79 3.99 -4.93 13.65
CA GLN A 79 3.64 -4.01 12.56
C GLN A 79 2.67 -4.66 11.58
N PHE A 80 2.88 -5.92 11.22
CA PHE A 80 1.95 -6.65 10.34
C PHE A 80 0.59 -6.82 11.02
N ALA A 81 0.55 -7.09 12.30
CA ALA A 81 -0.69 -7.21 13.05
C ALA A 81 -1.51 -5.91 13.00
N LEU A 82 -0.85 -4.76 13.14
CA LEU A 82 -1.50 -3.46 13.02
C LEU A 82 -2.08 -3.24 11.63
N LEU A 83 -1.30 -3.50 10.60
CA LEU A 83 -1.75 -3.32 9.22
C LEU A 83 -2.92 -4.23 8.87
N ALA A 84 -2.90 -5.46 9.36
CA ALA A 84 -3.98 -6.42 9.12
C ALA A 84 -5.26 -6.07 9.90
N ALA A 85 -5.12 -5.39 11.03
CA ALA A 85 -6.27 -5.00 11.86
C ALA A 85 -7.05 -3.83 11.32
N ASP A 86 -6.40 -2.92 10.59
CA ASP A 86 -7.03 -1.69 10.10
C ASP A 86 -6.51 -1.31 8.71
N GLY A 87 -7.37 -1.47 7.70
CA GLY A 87 -7.05 -1.10 6.32
C GLY A 87 -6.70 0.36 6.13
N MET A 88 -7.15 1.24 7.04
CA MET A 88 -6.83 2.67 6.98
C MET A 88 -5.38 2.96 7.35
N LEU A 89 -4.70 2.03 8.00
CA LEU A 89 -3.27 2.15 8.31
C LEU A 89 -2.39 1.79 7.10
N VAL A 90 -2.94 1.13 6.11
CA VAL A 90 -2.19 0.68 4.94
C VAL A 90 -2.03 1.83 3.94
N LYS A 91 -0.81 2.00 3.44
CA LYS A 91 -0.49 2.99 2.40
C LYS A 91 -1.30 2.70 1.13
N ARG A 92 -1.88 3.72 0.55
CA ARG A 92 -2.72 3.61 -0.65
C ARG A 92 -2.23 4.56 -1.73
N PRO A 93 -2.31 4.16 -2.98
CA PRO A 93 -2.65 2.82 -3.45
C PRO A 93 -1.48 1.85 -3.30
N LEU A 94 -1.78 0.54 -3.22
CA LEU A 94 -0.79 -0.52 -3.39
C LEU A 94 -0.98 -1.13 -4.76
N LEU A 95 0.05 -1.10 -5.59
CA LEU A 95 -0.01 -1.75 -6.90
C LEU A 95 0.74 -3.07 -6.84
N VAL A 96 0.01 -4.16 -7.00
CA VAL A 96 0.55 -5.52 -6.89
C VAL A 96 0.66 -6.16 -8.26
N GLY A 97 1.89 -6.42 -8.69
CA GLY A 97 2.16 -7.16 -9.92
C GLY A 97 2.45 -8.63 -9.63
N ASN A 98 2.99 -9.34 -10.63
CA ASN A 98 3.32 -10.76 -10.48
C ASN A 98 4.53 -10.97 -9.57
N ASP A 99 5.48 -10.05 -9.60
CA ASP A 99 6.75 -10.17 -8.88
C ASP A 99 7.19 -8.87 -8.20
N PHE A 100 6.28 -7.89 -8.06
CA PHE A 100 6.59 -6.61 -7.44
C PHE A 100 5.36 -6.03 -6.73
N VAL A 101 5.62 -5.12 -5.78
CA VAL A 101 4.60 -4.30 -5.12
C VAL A 101 5.11 -2.88 -5.02
N LEU A 102 4.30 -1.91 -5.44
CA LEU A 102 4.59 -0.49 -5.31
C LEU A 102 3.65 0.13 -4.27
N THR A 103 4.19 0.98 -3.40
CA THR A 103 3.41 1.65 -2.35
C THR A 103 3.24 3.13 -2.67
N GLY A 104 2.01 3.61 -2.58
CA GLY A 104 1.68 4.98 -2.96
C GLY A 104 1.78 5.18 -4.47
N PHE A 105 1.42 6.37 -4.94
CA PHE A 105 1.57 6.71 -6.35
C PHE A 105 2.74 7.68 -6.53
N ASN A 106 3.81 7.18 -7.14
CA ASN A 106 4.95 7.97 -7.59
C ASN A 106 5.14 7.66 -9.06
N GLU A 107 4.80 8.61 -9.92
CA GLU A 107 4.81 8.40 -11.37
C GLU A 107 6.18 7.94 -11.88
N ALA A 108 7.27 8.51 -11.36
CA ALA A 108 8.62 8.13 -11.78
C ALA A 108 8.92 6.66 -11.46
N GLU A 109 8.57 6.20 -10.26
CA GLU A 109 8.74 4.80 -9.87
C GLU A 109 7.86 3.87 -10.72
N TRP A 110 6.64 4.29 -11.02
CA TRP A 110 5.71 3.50 -11.81
C TRP A 110 6.16 3.39 -13.26
N ILE A 111 6.70 4.47 -13.84
CA ILE A 111 7.27 4.45 -15.18
C ILE A 111 8.44 3.46 -15.23
N GLU A 112 9.32 3.52 -14.25
CA GLU A 112 10.49 2.63 -14.19
C GLU A 112 10.10 1.16 -14.11
N LYS A 113 9.08 0.84 -13.30
CA LYS A 113 8.63 -0.54 -13.09
C LYS A 113 7.74 -1.09 -14.20
N LEU A 114 6.88 -0.25 -14.78
CA LEU A 114 5.82 -0.69 -15.68
C LEU A 114 6.10 -0.40 -17.15
N LYS A 115 7.04 0.45 -17.42
CA LYS A 115 7.49 0.80 -18.76
C LYS A 115 8.99 0.56 -18.90
#